data_94cf54004fbc6e9da956afbd92be92b6
#
_entry.id   94cf54004fbc6e9da956afbd92be92b6
#
_cell.length_a   1.000
_cell.length_b   1.000
_cell.length_c   1.000
_cell.angle_alpha   90.00
_cell.angle_beta   90.00
_cell.angle_gamma   90.00
#
_symmetry.space_group_name_H-M   'P 1'
#
loop_
_entity.id
_entity.type
_entity.pdbx_description
1 polymer ?
#
loop_
_entity_poly.entity_id
_entity_poly.type
_entity_poly.pdbx_seq_one_letter_code
_entity_poly.pdbx_strand_id
1 'polypeptide(L)'
;MILLDTNVLIYAFTDRSPFLEWARRTIAAAVSKDGAAVNAVSLAEICVGDAEPETVADRIRSWGITVLDVPSAIAEPCAKAYLEYRKRRLEESGRDAPSLPLPDFFIGAHAQVMGWPLATADPGRFRTYFPSVTLQTP
;
A
#
# COMPACT_ATOMS: atom_id res chain seq x y z
N MET A 1 -10.51 9.20 4.69
CA MET A 1 -9.47 8.21 5.01
C MET A 1 -8.47 8.14 3.87
N ILE A 2 -7.20 8.09 4.18
CA ILE A 2 -6.12 7.88 3.20
C ILE A 2 -5.47 6.54 3.51
N LEU A 3 -5.39 5.64 2.52
CA LEU A 3 -4.68 4.39 2.65
C LEU A 3 -3.19 4.64 2.39
N LEU A 4 -2.33 4.12 3.25
CA LEU A 4 -0.88 4.25 3.14
C LEU A 4 -0.29 2.97 2.56
N ASP A 5 0.48 3.10 1.48
CA ASP A 5 1.27 1.99 0.97
C ASP A 5 2.40 1.64 1.96
N THR A 6 2.85 0.41 1.94
CA THR A 6 3.90 -0.11 2.81
C THR A 6 5.16 0.78 2.81
N ASN A 7 5.57 1.26 1.64
CA ASN A 7 6.78 2.07 1.51
C ASN A 7 6.70 3.40 2.26
N VAL A 8 5.51 3.98 2.41
CA VAL A 8 5.33 5.24 3.16
C VAL A 8 5.73 5.05 4.62
N LEU A 9 5.30 3.95 5.24
CA LEU A 9 5.67 3.66 6.62
C LEU A 9 7.14 3.29 6.76
N ILE A 10 7.65 2.45 5.85
CA ILE A 10 9.07 2.08 5.86
C ILE A 10 9.94 3.33 5.76
N TYR A 11 9.65 4.24 4.84
CA TYR A 11 10.42 5.47 4.68
C TYR A 11 10.28 6.42 5.88
N ALA A 12 9.11 6.50 6.49
CA ALA A 12 8.90 7.31 7.68
C ALA A 12 9.72 6.86 8.89
N PHE A 13 10.03 5.55 8.96
CA PHE A 13 10.84 4.96 10.05
C PHE A 13 12.34 4.89 9.72
N THR A 14 12.75 5.12 8.49
CA THR A 14 14.14 4.96 8.04
C THR A 14 14.84 6.31 7.92
N ASP A 15 15.78 6.61 8.81
CA ASP A 15 16.48 7.90 8.86
C ASP A 15 17.32 8.24 7.62
N ARG A 16 17.59 7.28 6.76
CA ARG A 16 18.41 7.47 5.54
C ARG A 16 17.59 7.50 4.25
N SER A 17 16.27 7.42 4.33
CA SER A 17 15.43 7.44 3.14
C SER A 17 15.38 8.85 2.53
N PRO A 18 15.53 9.00 1.20
CA PRO A 18 15.31 10.27 0.54
C PRO A 18 13.86 10.76 0.63
N PHE A 19 12.91 9.87 0.96
CA PHE A 19 11.49 10.16 1.11
C PHE A 19 11.03 10.31 2.55
N LEU A 20 11.95 10.29 3.51
CA LEU A 20 11.66 10.38 4.94
C LEU A 20 10.74 11.57 5.28
N GLU A 21 11.12 12.75 4.83
CA GLU A 21 10.40 13.99 5.14
C GLU A 21 9.01 14.01 4.51
N TRP A 22 8.92 13.59 3.25
CA TRP A 22 7.64 13.48 2.56
C TRP A 22 6.73 12.46 3.26
N ALA A 23 7.24 11.29 3.61
CA ALA A 23 6.48 10.24 4.27
C ALA A 23 5.93 10.71 5.63
N ARG A 24 6.76 11.33 6.44
CA ARG A 24 6.35 11.88 7.75
C ARG A 24 5.29 12.96 7.62
N ARG A 25 5.45 13.89 6.69
CA ARG A 25 4.46 14.95 6.42
C ARG A 25 3.14 14.37 5.92
N THR A 26 3.21 13.39 5.03
CA THR A 26 2.02 12.72 4.48
C THR A 26 1.23 12.01 5.58
N ILE A 27 1.89 11.26 6.45
CA ILE A 27 1.25 10.60 7.59
C ILE A 27 0.62 11.64 8.53
N ALA A 28 1.38 12.66 8.92
CA ALA A 28 0.89 13.68 9.84
C ALA A 28 -0.33 14.43 9.29
N ALA A 29 -0.31 14.78 8.01
CA ALA A 29 -1.42 15.44 7.34
C ALA A 29 -2.66 14.52 7.27
N ALA A 30 -2.47 13.27 6.92
CA ALA A 30 -3.56 12.29 6.86
C ALA A 30 -4.19 12.07 8.24
N VAL A 31 -3.37 11.82 9.26
CA VAL A 31 -3.85 11.61 10.63
C VAL A 31 -4.64 12.82 11.15
N SER A 32 -4.19 14.03 10.85
CA SER A 32 -4.81 15.26 11.37
C SER A 32 -6.10 15.67 10.65
N LYS A 33 -6.31 15.23 9.41
CA LYS A 33 -7.44 15.68 8.57
C LYS A 33 -8.40 14.56 8.20
N ASP A 34 -7.91 13.62 7.42
CA ASP A 34 -8.75 12.65 6.72
C ASP A 34 -8.80 11.27 7.39
N GLY A 35 -7.92 11.06 8.34
CA GLY A 35 -7.60 9.75 8.88
C GLY A 35 -6.61 8.99 7.97
N ALA A 36 -5.71 8.25 8.60
CA ALA A 36 -4.72 7.42 7.93
C ALA A 36 -4.95 5.95 8.28
N ALA A 37 -4.80 5.07 7.31
CA ALA A 37 -4.96 3.64 7.51
C ALA A 37 -3.89 2.84 6.76
N VAL A 38 -3.55 1.69 7.30
CA VAL A 38 -2.84 0.60 6.61
C VAL A 38 -3.68 -0.66 6.70
N ASN A 39 -3.53 -1.55 5.74
CA ASN A 39 -4.19 -2.84 5.83
C ASN A 39 -3.26 -3.95 6.33
N ALA A 40 -3.83 -5.12 6.57
CA ALA A 40 -3.10 -6.29 7.06
C ALA A 40 -1.97 -6.74 6.13
N VAL A 41 -2.08 -6.51 4.82
CA VAL A 41 -1.03 -6.86 3.85
C VAL A 41 0.20 -5.97 4.06
N SER A 42 0.02 -4.65 4.13
CA SER A 42 1.12 -3.72 4.45
C SER A 42 1.71 -4.01 5.83
N LEU A 43 0.87 -4.30 6.81
CA LEU A 43 1.34 -4.68 8.15
C LEU A 43 2.24 -5.91 8.09
N ALA A 44 1.84 -6.95 7.37
CA ALA A 44 2.64 -8.16 7.23
C ALA A 44 4.00 -7.88 6.56
N GLU A 45 4.03 -7.05 5.52
CA GLU A 45 5.29 -6.65 4.88
C GLU A 45 6.24 -5.93 5.84
N ILE A 46 5.70 -5.03 6.67
CA ILE A 46 6.50 -4.31 7.67
C ILE A 46 7.01 -5.27 8.74
N CYS A 47 6.17 -6.18 9.22
CA CYS A 47 6.55 -7.19 10.20
C CYS A 47 7.71 -8.07 9.74
N VAL A 48 7.74 -8.44 8.46
CA VAL A 48 8.84 -9.24 7.88
C VAL A 48 10.20 -8.55 8.04
N GLY A 49 10.25 -7.24 7.94
CA GLY A 49 11.48 -6.46 8.06
C GLY A 49 11.82 -6.01 9.48
N ASP A 50 11.04 -6.38 10.49
CA ASP A 50 11.22 -5.91 11.86
C ASP A 50 11.76 -7.01 12.77
N ALA A 51 12.66 -6.64 13.71
CA ALA A 51 13.23 -7.56 14.69
C ALA A 51 12.19 -8.05 15.72
N GLU A 52 11.15 -7.25 15.97
CA GLU A 52 10.08 -7.53 16.93
C GLU A 52 8.70 -7.36 16.24
N PRO A 53 8.33 -8.26 15.33
CA PRO A 53 7.11 -8.13 14.53
C PRO A 53 5.82 -8.02 15.36
N GLU A 54 5.78 -8.60 16.55
CA GLU A 54 4.66 -8.55 17.48
C GLU A 54 4.37 -7.13 18.03
N THR A 55 5.33 -6.21 17.91
CA THR A 55 5.18 -4.81 18.39
C THR A 55 4.78 -3.84 17.29
N VAL A 56 4.85 -4.24 16.03
CA VAL A 56 4.69 -3.33 14.86
C VAL A 56 3.30 -2.71 14.83
N ALA A 57 2.25 -3.49 14.99
CA ALA A 57 0.88 -2.98 14.94
C ALA A 57 0.63 -1.89 15.99
N ASP A 58 1.10 -2.09 17.22
CA ASP A 58 0.93 -1.11 18.30
C ASP A 58 1.74 0.16 18.05
N ARG A 59 2.93 0.04 17.49
CA ARG A 59 3.73 1.20 17.08
C ARG A 59 3.03 2.02 16.01
N ILE A 60 2.47 1.37 15.00
CA ILE A 60 1.70 2.03 13.93
C ILE A 60 0.48 2.75 14.51
N ARG A 61 -0.27 2.08 15.38
CA ARG A 61 -1.43 2.67 16.05
C ARG A 61 -1.05 3.86 16.93
N SER A 62 0.10 3.82 17.57
CA SER A 62 0.58 4.93 18.40
C SER A 62 0.84 6.21 17.62
N TRP A 63 1.00 6.13 16.31
CA TRP A 63 1.11 7.28 15.39
C TRP A 63 -0.25 7.81 14.93
N GLY A 64 -1.34 7.23 15.41
CA GLY A 64 -2.71 7.61 15.01
C GLY A 64 -3.17 6.97 13.70
N ILE A 65 -2.46 5.93 13.24
CA ILE A 65 -2.80 5.19 12.02
C ILE A 65 -3.70 4.00 12.39
N THR A 66 -4.81 3.86 11.68
CA THR A 66 -5.71 2.72 11.84
C THR A 66 -5.16 1.51 11.10
N VAL A 67 -5.15 0.35 11.76
CA VAL A 67 -4.80 -0.93 11.13
C VAL A 67 -6.10 -1.64 10.77
N LEU A 68 -6.29 -1.93 9.48
CA LEU A 68 -7.52 -2.48 8.92
C LEU A 68 -7.34 -3.90 8.42
N ASP A 69 -8.40 -4.68 8.54
CA ASP A 69 -8.54 -5.91 7.79
C ASP A 69 -8.67 -5.61 6.29
N VAL A 70 -8.36 -6.59 5.46
CA VAL A 70 -8.59 -6.49 4.02
C VAL A 70 -10.01 -6.98 3.73
N PRO A 71 -10.89 -6.14 3.19
CA PRO A 71 -12.26 -6.55 2.92
C PRO A 71 -12.35 -7.58 1.78
N SER A 72 -13.24 -8.55 1.91
CA SER A 72 -13.44 -9.57 0.87
C SER A 72 -13.88 -8.99 -0.47
N ALA A 73 -14.51 -7.81 -0.46
CA ALA A 73 -14.90 -7.09 -1.66
C ALA A 73 -13.74 -6.76 -2.61
N ILE A 74 -12.50 -6.79 -2.13
CA ILE A 74 -11.31 -6.56 -2.99
C ILE A 74 -10.99 -7.73 -3.91
N ALA A 75 -11.52 -8.90 -3.64
CA ALA A 75 -11.10 -10.13 -4.31
C ALA A 75 -11.22 -10.05 -5.83
N GLU A 76 -12.38 -9.61 -6.36
CA GLU A 76 -12.58 -9.50 -7.79
C GLU A 76 -11.75 -8.39 -8.45
N PRO A 77 -11.75 -7.13 -7.97
CA PRO A 77 -10.90 -6.09 -8.57
C PRO A 77 -9.41 -6.39 -8.44
N CYS A 78 -8.97 -7.01 -7.36
CA CYS A 78 -7.60 -7.48 -7.19
C CYS A 78 -7.24 -8.52 -8.27
N ALA A 79 -8.09 -9.52 -8.46
CA ALA A 79 -7.87 -10.58 -9.44
C ALA A 79 -7.84 -10.02 -10.87
N LYS A 80 -8.77 -9.15 -11.24
CA LYS A 80 -8.81 -8.53 -12.57
C LYS A 80 -7.54 -7.73 -12.87
N ALA A 81 -7.11 -6.89 -11.94
CA ALA A 81 -5.90 -6.09 -12.10
C ALA A 81 -4.65 -6.99 -12.21
N TYR A 82 -4.57 -8.03 -11.39
CA TYR A 82 -3.44 -8.95 -11.41
C TYR A 82 -3.37 -9.79 -12.69
N LEU A 83 -4.49 -10.25 -13.21
CA LEU A 83 -4.54 -10.97 -14.47
C LEU A 83 -4.08 -10.10 -15.65
N GLU A 84 -4.43 -8.82 -15.65
CA GLU A 84 -3.92 -7.87 -16.64
C GLU A 84 -2.40 -7.67 -16.52
N TYR A 85 -1.89 -7.59 -15.29
CA TYR A 85 -0.44 -7.53 -15.03
C TYR A 85 0.28 -8.77 -15.55
N ARG A 86 -0.23 -9.97 -15.27
CA ARG A 86 0.37 -11.23 -15.76
C ARG A 86 0.41 -11.27 -17.27
N LYS A 87 -0.68 -10.89 -17.93
CA LYS A 87 -0.78 -10.83 -19.37
C LYS A 87 0.28 -9.90 -19.98
N ARG A 88 0.38 -8.69 -19.48
CA ARG A 88 1.37 -7.71 -19.93
C ARG A 88 2.80 -8.19 -19.69
N ARG A 89 3.07 -8.76 -18.52
CA ARG A 89 4.40 -9.29 -18.21
C ARG A 89 4.81 -10.41 -19.15
N LEU A 90 3.90 -11.31 -19.48
CA LEU A 90 4.15 -12.40 -20.41
C LEU A 90 4.42 -11.86 -21.84
N GLU A 91 3.64 -10.90 -22.31
CA GLU A 91 3.79 -10.26 -23.62
C GLU A 91 5.10 -9.48 -23.75
N GLU A 92 5.48 -8.73 -22.71
CA GLU A 92 6.65 -7.83 -22.75
C GLU A 92 7.97 -8.53 -22.46
N SER A 93 8.01 -9.50 -21.53
CA SER A 93 9.24 -10.15 -21.08
C SER A 93 9.30 -11.66 -21.34
N GLY A 94 8.21 -12.28 -21.78
CA GLY A 94 8.10 -13.73 -21.93
C GLY A 94 8.12 -14.49 -20.61
N ARG A 95 8.09 -13.80 -19.48
CA ARG A 95 8.13 -14.40 -18.13
C ARG A 95 6.74 -14.45 -17.51
N ASP A 96 6.39 -15.58 -16.92
CA ASP A 96 5.17 -15.67 -16.13
C ASP A 96 5.36 -14.99 -14.75
N ALA A 97 4.24 -14.61 -14.15
CA ALA A 97 4.18 -14.05 -12.81
C ALA A 97 3.75 -15.13 -11.80
N PRO A 98 3.96 -14.92 -10.49
CA PRO A 98 3.43 -15.82 -9.47
C PRO A 98 1.94 -16.06 -9.63
N SER A 99 1.46 -17.23 -9.20
CA SER A 99 0.02 -17.56 -9.25
C SER A 99 -0.83 -16.71 -8.29
N LEU A 100 -0.22 -16.21 -7.22
CA LEU A 100 -0.88 -15.34 -6.25
C LEU A 100 -0.58 -13.87 -6.54
N PRO A 101 -1.54 -12.96 -6.34
CA PRO A 101 -1.30 -11.53 -6.51
C PRO A 101 -0.19 -11.01 -5.62
N LEU A 102 0.59 -10.06 -6.15
CA LEU A 102 1.58 -9.32 -5.38
C LEU A 102 0.90 -8.38 -4.38
N PRO A 103 1.56 -7.99 -3.27
CA PRO A 103 1.00 -7.12 -2.23
C PRO A 103 0.34 -5.84 -2.75
N ASP A 104 0.95 -5.18 -3.73
CA ASP A 104 0.42 -3.92 -4.29
C ASP A 104 -1.00 -4.08 -4.87
N PHE A 105 -1.35 -5.26 -5.38
CA PHE A 105 -2.68 -5.50 -5.95
C PHE A 105 -3.75 -5.56 -4.86
N PHE A 106 -3.44 -6.07 -3.68
CA PHE A 106 -4.33 -6.02 -2.52
C PHE A 106 -4.50 -4.59 -2.01
N ILE A 107 -3.42 -3.82 -1.97
CA ILE A 107 -3.44 -2.43 -1.51
C ILE A 107 -4.21 -1.55 -2.49
N GLY A 108 -3.94 -1.65 -3.78
CA GLY A 108 -4.62 -0.89 -4.82
C GLY A 108 -6.12 -1.21 -4.90
N ALA A 109 -6.47 -2.49 -4.84
CA ALA A 109 -7.87 -2.91 -4.83
C ALA A 109 -8.60 -2.43 -3.58
N HIS A 110 -7.94 -2.41 -2.43
CA HIS A 110 -8.52 -1.90 -1.19
C HIS A 110 -8.84 -0.40 -1.31
N ALA A 111 -7.91 0.40 -1.79
CA ALA A 111 -8.14 1.82 -2.03
C ALA A 111 -9.28 2.04 -3.03
N GLN A 112 -9.31 1.26 -4.12
CA GLN A 112 -10.35 1.35 -5.15
C GLN A 112 -11.74 1.06 -4.60
N VAL A 113 -11.90 -0.04 -3.88
CA VAL A 113 -13.20 -0.48 -3.33
C VAL A 113 -13.74 0.52 -2.32
N MET A 114 -12.85 1.09 -1.49
CA MET A 114 -13.24 2.08 -0.48
C MET A 114 -13.41 3.49 -1.06
N GLY A 115 -12.94 3.75 -2.28
CA GLY A 115 -12.93 5.09 -2.86
C GLY A 115 -11.97 6.03 -2.14
N TRP A 116 -10.89 5.52 -1.55
CA TRP A 116 -9.92 6.30 -0.80
C TRP A 116 -8.69 6.64 -1.64
N PRO A 117 -8.09 7.82 -1.42
CA PRO A 117 -6.76 8.11 -1.93
C PRO A 117 -5.73 7.14 -1.36
N LEU A 118 -4.70 6.86 -2.15
CA LEU A 118 -3.57 6.03 -1.77
C LEU A 118 -2.29 6.87 -1.77
N ALA A 119 -1.59 6.92 -0.65
CA ALA A 119 -0.26 7.52 -0.58
C ALA A 119 0.81 6.49 -0.88
N THR A 120 1.67 6.77 -1.84
CA THR A 120 2.75 5.87 -2.25
C THR A 120 3.95 6.65 -2.81
N ALA A 121 5.15 6.17 -2.54
CA ALA A 121 6.38 6.66 -3.16
C ALA A 121 6.70 5.97 -4.50
N ASP A 122 5.99 4.88 -4.83
CA ASP A 122 6.15 4.13 -6.09
C ASP A 122 4.80 3.99 -6.81
N PRO A 123 4.38 5.02 -7.56
CA PRO A 123 3.05 5.07 -8.13
C PRO A 123 2.86 4.25 -9.41
N GLY A 124 3.90 3.75 -10.03
CA GLY A 124 3.86 3.19 -11.38
C GLY A 124 2.81 2.09 -11.56
N ARG A 125 2.84 1.06 -10.70
CA ARG A 125 1.92 -0.06 -10.76
C ARG A 125 0.47 0.36 -10.47
N PHE A 126 0.28 1.26 -9.53
CA PHE A 126 -1.05 1.76 -9.18
C PHE A 126 -1.66 2.60 -10.30
N ARG A 127 -0.89 3.45 -10.95
CA ARG A 127 -1.36 4.23 -12.12
C ARG A 127 -1.84 3.33 -13.25
N THR A 128 -1.12 2.27 -13.49
CA THR A 128 -1.41 1.35 -14.60
C THR A 128 -2.63 0.48 -14.32
N TYR A 129 -2.72 -0.11 -13.13
CA TYR A 129 -3.71 -1.16 -12.84
C TYR A 129 -4.89 -0.71 -11.99
N PHE A 130 -4.78 0.45 -11.35
CA PHE A 130 -5.84 1.07 -10.54
C PHE A 130 -6.01 2.54 -10.91
N PRO A 131 -6.33 2.85 -12.18
CA PRO A 131 -6.34 4.24 -12.67
C PRO A 131 -7.40 5.13 -12.03
N SER A 132 -8.44 4.54 -11.41
CA SER A 132 -9.46 5.31 -10.69
C SER A 132 -9.04 5.75 -9.29
N VAL A 133 -7.95 5.20 -8.76
CA VAL A 133 -7.45 5.56 -7.42
C VAL A 133 -6.64 6.86 -7.50
N THR A 134 -7.02 7.83 -6.67
CA THR A 134 -6.25 9.08 -6.53
C THR A 134 -4.95 8.80 -5.77
N LEU A 135 -3.81 9.16 -6.35
CA LEU A 135 -2.51 8.92 -5.74
C LEU A 135 -1.93 10.19 -5.14
N GLN A 136 -1.35 10.07 -3.93
CA GLN A 136 -0.52 11.08 -3.30
C GLN A 136 0.93 10.60 -3.35
N THR A 137 1.79 11.37 -4.01
CA THR A 137 3.19 10.99 -4.28
C THR A 137 4.15 12.10 -3.87
N PRO A 138 5.45 11.80 -3.70
CA PRO A 138 6.47 12.80 -3.45
C PRO A 138 6.57 13.87 -4.52
#